data_19779cd6d43287801fc1c8ec2d6fa600
#
_entry.id   19779cd6d43287801fc1c8ec2d6fa600
#
_cell.length_a   1.000
_cell.length_b   1.000
_cell.length_c   1.000
_cell.angle_alpha   90.00
_cell.angle_beta   90.00
_cell.angle_gamma   90.00
#
_symmetry.space_group_name_H-M   'P 1'
#
loop_
_entity.id
_entity.type
_entity.pdbx_description
1 polymer ?
#
loop_
_entity_poly.entity_id
_entity_poly.type
_entity_poly.pdbx_seq_one_letter_code
_entity_poly.pdbx_strand_id
1 'polypeptide(L)'
;MKTALKSIKVYKVTLPVKRSFQWQVFIVLVFLYFLGNLAGVPLLRKTNMQIEPIGFWVIVTGISAVIIALSLLMANRTGLGAPLLEGIITKAELPRWIRTGLVLTVSVIVIGAPLSLLANKNADPVEYPFGWELIPASLKAGIVEEIISRLFLVSLFVWLGGFFKQDEEGRPKRSVYWLSILLAALLFGWAHVDARLGHPTATFWDYFLIMALTSILGFYFGWLFWILGLEWAIIAHFAYDAFVSMILIPVYMLKNPIALAILTILLFLSLVLSLRMLAYTLQN
;
A
#
# COMPACT_ATOMS: atom_id res chain seq x y z
N MET A 1 -36.91 -13.83 15.12
CA MET A 1 -36.06 -13.27 14.03
C MET A 1 -34.64 -13.08 14.57
N LYS A 2 -33.89 -14.19 14.69
CA LYS A 2 -32.47 -14.23 15.05
C LYS A 2 -31.78 -15.02 13.94
N THR A 3 -31.76 -14.44 12.75
CA THR A 3 -30.94 -14.97 11.65
C THR A 3 -29.50 -14.55 11.94
N ALA A 4 -28.71 -15.54 12.31
CA ALA A 4 -27.28 -15.42 12.52
C ALA A 4 -26.65 -14.63 11.36
N LEU A 5 -26.09 -13.47 11.65
CA LEU A 5 -25.04 -12.88 10.86
C LEU A 5 -23.90 -13.92 10.86
N LYS A 6 -23.91 -14.84 9.89
CA LYS A 6 -22.76 -15.68 9.62
C LYS A 6 -21.58 -14.73 9.50
N SER A 7 -20.60 -14.86 10.36
CA SER A 7 -19.39 -14.04 10.34
C SER A 7 -18.82 -14.08 8.91
N ILE A 8 -18.87 -12.96 8.22
CA ILE A 8 -18.30 -12.80 6.89
C ILE A 8 -16.80 -13.05 7.03
N LYS A 9 -16.35 -14.23 6.61
CA LYS A 9 -14.92 -14.58 6.60
C LYS A 9 -14.32 -14.05 5.31
N VAL A 10 -13.67 -12.90 5.38
CA VAL A 10 -12.84 -12.41 4.28
C VAL A 10 -11.76 -13.45 3.99
N TYR A 11 -11.54 -13.77 2.71
CA TYR A 11 -10.45 -14.66 2.32
C TYR A 11 -9.13 -14.10 2.83
N LYS A 12 -8.41 -14.92 3.57
CA LYS A 12 -7.12 -14.58 4.15
C LYS A 12 -6.13 -15.68 3.82
N VAL A 13 -4.98 -15.31 3.28
CA VAL A 13 -3.85 -16.20 3.14
C VAL A 13 -3.25 -16.44 4.52
N THR A 14 -3.10 -17.71 4.91
CA THR A 14 -2.45 -18.08 6.18
C THR A 14 -1.07 -18.63 5.88
N LEU A 15 -0.06 -17.81 6.11
CA LEU A 15 1.33 -18.25 5.97
C LEU A 15 1.75 -19.07 7.21
N PRO A 16 2.50 -20.16 7.03
CA PRO A 16 3.09 -20.87 8.16
C PRO A 16 4.05 -19.95 8.94
N VAL A 17 4.17 -20.15 10.24
CA VAL A 17 5.22 -19.54 11.06
C VAL A 17 6.44 -20.43 11.10
N LYS A 18 7.62 -19.84 11.40
CA LYS A 18 8.91 -20.56 11.46
C LYS A 18 9.33 -21.18 10.12
N ARG A 19 9.12 -20.45 9.02
CA ARG A 19 9.62 -20.84 7.70
C ARG A 19 11.13 -20.64 7.61
N SER A 20 11.80 -21.40 6.74
CA SER A 20 13.19 -21.14 6.37
C SER A 20 13.31 -19.82 5.61
N PHE A 21 14.51 -19.22 5.65
CA PHE A 21 14.80 -18.02 4.87
C PHE A 21 14.78 -18.34 3.38
N GLN A 22 14.00 -17.56 2.62
CA GLN A 22 13.79 -17.78 1.19
C GLN A 22 14.68 -16.86 0.37
N TRP A 23 15.84 -17.34 -0.04
CA TRP A 23 16.82 -16.57 -0.81
C TRP A 23 16.29 -16.04 -2.14
N GLN A 24 15.43 -16.81 -2.82
CA GLN A 24 14.82 -16.39 -4.08
C GLN A 24 13.94 -15.15 -3.87
N VAL A 25 13.09 -15.16 -2.85
CA VAL A 25 12.24 -14.01 -2.49
C VAL A 25 13.10 -12.80 -2.13
N PHE A 26 14.16 -13.01 -1.34
CA PHE A 26 15.10 -11.95 -0.99
C PHE A 26 15.71 -11.29 -2.22
N ILE A 27 16.27 -12.07 -3.15
CA ILE A 27 16.89 -11.56 -4.37
C ILE A 27 15.88 -10.78 -5.22
N VAL A 28 14.67 -11.33 -5.40
CA VAL A 28 13.60 -10.66 -6.14
C VAL A 28 13.22 -9.33 -5.51
N LEU A 29 13.04 -9.27 -4.19
CA LEU A 29 12.67 -8.04 -3.49
C LEU A 29 13.77 -6.98 -3.53
N VAL A 30 15.05 -7.35 -3.38
CA VAL A 30 16.18 -6.42 -3.54
C VAL A 30 16.23 -5.86 -4.96
N PHE A 31 16.04 -6.71 -5.97
CA PHE A 31 16.01 -6.28 -7.35
C PHE A 31 14.81 -5.37 -7.65
N LEU A 32 13.62 -5.70 -7.17
CA LEU A 32 12.44 -4.86 -7.29
C LEU A 32 12.62 -3.51 -6.58
N TYR A 33 13.24 -3.49 -5.41
CA TYR A 33 13.55 -2.25 -4.69
C TYR A 33 14.48 -1.34 -5.50
N PHE A 34 15.52 -1.91 -6.10
CA PHE A 34 16.43 -1.17 -6.98
C PHE A 34 15.69 -0.60 -8.21
N LEU A 35 14.94 -1.45 -8.91
CA LEU A 35 14.15 -1.01 -10.07
C LEU A 35 13.09 0.02 -9.70
N GLY A 36 12.45 -0.13 -8.55
CA GLY A 36 11.50 0.84 -8.02
C GLY A 36 12.11 2.22 -7.85
N ASN A 37 13.31 2.31 -7.27
CA ASN A 37 14.01 3.59 -7.15
C ASN A 37 14.35 4.20 -8.52
N LEU A 38 14.81 3.40 -9.48
CA LEU A 38 15.09 3.88 -10.83
C LEU A 38 13.82 4.35 -11.56
N ALA A 39 12.68 3.73 -11.29
CA ALA A 39 11.40 4.11 -11.89
C ALA A 39 10.97 5.55 -11.53
N GLY A 40 11.45 6.12 -10.41
CA GLY A 40 11.19 7.51 -10.05
C GLY A 40 12.01 8.56 -10.85
N VAL A 41 13.09 8.16 -11.53
CA VAL A 41 14.01 9.08 -12.21
C VAL A 41 13.34 9.94 -13.29
N PRO A 42 12.42 9.42 -14.14
CA PRO A 42 11.74 10.25 -15.13
C PRO A 42 11.01 11.45 -14.54
N LEU A 43 10.32 11.27 -13.41
CA LEU A 43 9.62 12.35 -12.73
C LEU A 43 10.60 13.38 -12.15
N LEU A 44 11.70 12.93 -11.52
CA LEU A 44 12.74 13.83 -11.01
C LEU A 44 13.32 14.71 -12.12
N ARG A 45 13.57 14.14 -13.30
CA ARG A 45 14.01 14.90 -14.48
C ARG A 45 13.01 15.95 -14.91
N LYS A 46 11.75 15.57 -14.99
CA LYS A 46 10.67 16.48 -15.40
C LYS A 46 10.48 17.64 -14.45
N THR A 47 10.61 17.41 -13.16
CA THR A 47 10.47 18.44 -12.11
C THR A 47 11.77 19.20 -11.82
N ASN A 48 12.84 19.00 -12.62
CA ASN A 48 14.16 19.59 -12.43
C ASN A 48 14.77 19.32 -11.04
N MET A 49 14.35 18.24 -10.39
CA MET A 49 14.94 17.82 -9.12
C MET A 49 16.29 17.14 -9.36
N GLN A 50 17.17 17.24 -8.37
CA GLN A 50 18.47 16.59 -8.41
C GLN A 50 18.32 15.08 -8.60
N ILE A 51 19.08 14.54 -9.57
CA ILE A 51 19.16 13.10 -9.80
C ILE A 51 20.47 12.61 -9.21
N GLU A 52 20.35 11.76 -8.23
CA GLU A 52 21.52 11.11 -7.65
C GLU A 52 22.20 10.17 -8.63
N PRO A 53 23.54 10.08 -8.59
CA PRO A 53 24.29 9.17 -9.47
C PRO A 53 23.91 7.70 -9.18
N ILE A 54 24.07 6.84 -10.17
CA ILE A 54 23.70 5.40 -10.05
C ILE A 54 24.36 4.73 -8.84
N GLY A 55 25.57 5.14 -8.47
CA GLY A 55 26.28 4.64 -7.29
C GLY A 55 25.52 4.89 -5.98
N PHE A 56 24.84 6.03 -5.87
CA PHE A 56 23.98 6.32 -4.72
C PHE A 56 22.84 5.29 -4.61
N TRP A 57 22.14 5.01 -5.72
CA TRP A 57 21.06 4.02 -5.73
C TRP A 57 21.53 2.61 -5.42
N VAL A 58 22.76 2.26 -5.84
CA VAL A 58 23.38 0.97 -5.48
C VAL A 58 23.64 0.91 -3.98
N ILE A 59 24.17 1.97 -3.37
CA ILE A 59 24.43 2.02 -1.92
C ILE A 59 23.12 1.94 -1.14
N VAL A 60 22.12 2.75 -1.51
CA VAL A 60 20.79 2.74 -0.87
C VAL A 60 20.16 1.35 -0.96
N THR A 61 20.25 0.70 -2.12
CA THR A 61 19.76 -0.67 -2.29
C THR A 61 20.53 -1.67 -1.44
N GLY A 62 21.84 -1.52 -1.32
CA GLY A 62 22.67 -2.35 -0.44
C GLY A 62 22.27 -2.25 1.04
N ILE A 63 22.01 -1.03 1.52
CA ILE A 63 21.49 -0.81 2.87
C ILE A 63 20.08 -1.43 3.01
N SER A 64 19.22 -1.20 2.02
CA SER A 64 17.85 -1.73 2.02
C SER A 64 17.82 -3.26 1.93
N ALA A 65 18.82 -3.89 1.33
CA ALA A 65 18.93 -5.36 1.32
C ALA A 65 19.05 -5.92 2.75
N VAL A 66 19.76 -5.25 3.65
CA VAL A 66 19.83 -5.65 5.07
C VAL A 66 18.44 -5.51 5.71
N ILE A 67 17.74 -4.42 5.45
CA ILE A 67 16.37 -4.19 5.94
C ILE A 67 15.42 -5.28 5.41
N ILE A 68 15.51 -5.61 4.12
CA ILE A 68 14.69 -6.66 3.49
C ILE A 68 14.99 -8.03 4.12
N ALA A 69 16.28 -8.37 4.35
CA ALA A 69 16.65 -9.61 4.99
C ALA A 69 16.08 -9.73 6.41
N LEU A 70 16.24 -8.69 7.23
CA LEU A 70 15.66 -8.63 8.57
C LEU A 70 14.12 -8.72 8.52
N SER A 71 13.49 -8.06 7.58
CA SER A 71 12.04 -8.10 7.37
C SER A 71 11.55 -9.50 7.08
N LEU A 72 12.22 -10.24 6.19
CA LEU A 72 11.87 -11.63 5.86
C LEU A 72 12.05 -12.56 7.05
N LEU A 73 13.10 -12.36 7.85
CA LEU A 73 13.31 -13.13 9.10
C LEU A 73 12.17 -12.90 10.11
N MET A 74 11.73 -11.66 10.28
CA MET A 74 10.60 -11.31 11.15
C MET A 74 9.27 -11.81 10.56
N ALA A 75 9.05 -11.62 9.28
CA ALA A 75 7.86 -12.08 8.56
C ALA A 75 7.68 -13.60 8.66
N ASN A 76 8.78 -14.36 8.56
CA ASN A 76 8.76 -15.82 8.72
C ASN A 76 8.31 -16.29 10.11
N ARG A 77 8.44 -15.45 11.14
CA ARG A 77 8.00 -15.74 12.52
C ARG A 77 6.60 -15.23 12.83
N THR A 78 6.08 -14.36 12.00
CA THR A 78 4.78 -13.71 12.22
C THR A 78 3.68 -14.17 11.27
N GLY A 79 4.00 -15.02 10.28
CA GLY A 79 3.05 -15.44 9.25
C GLY A 79 2.67 -14.31 8.29
N LEU A 80 3.52 -13.30 8.18
CA LEU A 80 3.48 -12.25 7.16
C LEU A 80 4.43 -12.60 6.01
N GLY A 81 4.34 -11.91 4.86
CA GLY A 81 5.27 -12.11 3.75
C GLY A 81 4.69 -11.82 2.39
N ALA A 82 5.25 -12.50 1.38
CA ALA A 82 4.91 -12.38 -0.04
C ALA A 82 4.43 -13.75 -0.57
N PRO A 83 3.17 -14.14 -0.30
CA PRO A 83 2.70 -15.52 -0.48
C PRO A 83 2.75 -16.03 -1.92
N LEU A 84 2.65 -15.16 -2.93
CA LEU A 84 2.81 -15.55 -4.33
C LEU A 84 4.29 -15.83 -4.65
N LEU A 85 5.19 -14.92 -4.28
CA LEU A 85 6.64 -15.08 -4.49
C LEU A 85 7.19 -16.27 -3.67
N GLU A 86 6.60 -16.56 -2.53
CA GLU A 86 6.95 -17.68 -1.67
C GLU A 86 6.35 -19.03 -2.16
N GLY A 87 5.57 -19.02 -3.24
CA GLY A 87 4.94 -20.23 -3.80
C GLY A 87 3.85 -20.83 -2.89
N ILE A 88 3.29 -20.05 -1.97
CA ILE A 88 2.24 -20.52 -1.03
C ILE A 88 0.87 -20.53 -1.71
N ILE A 89 0.62 -19.60 -2.64
CA ILE A 89 -0.63 -19.56 -3.38
C ILE A 89 -0.69 -20.70 -4.39
N THR A 90 -1.56 -21.65 -4.15
CA THR A 90 -1.76 -22.77 -5.06
C THR A 90 -2.53 -22.34 -6.33
N LYS A 91 -2.42 -23.12 -7.41
CA LYS A 91 -3.17 -22.87 -8.66
C LYS A 91 -4.69 -22.82 -8.42
N ALA A 92 -5.21 -23.60 -7.47
CA ALA A 92 -6.63 -23.61 -7.12
C ALA A 92 -7.06 -22.35 -6.34
N GLU A 93 -6.19 -21.78 -5.53
CA GLU A 93 -6.45 -20.58 -4.74
C GLU A 93 -6.23 -19.27 -5.52
N LEU A 94 -5.39 -19.31 -6.55
CA LEU A 94 -4.97 -18.13 -7.32
C LEU A 94 -6.17 -17.30 -7.85
N PRO A 95 -7.23 -17.88 -8.45
CA PRO A 95 -8.37 -17.07 -8.93
C PRO A 95 -9.10 -16.34 -7.81
N ARG A 96 -9.24 -16.99 -6.63
CA ARG A 96 -9.88 -16.36 -5.46
C ARG A 96 -9.01 -15.25 -4.88
N TRP A 97 -7.71 -15.47 -4.77
CA TRP A 97 -6.73 -14.51 -4.31
C TRP A 97 -6.69 -13.27 -5.22
N ILE A 98 -6.66 -13.46 -6.56
CA ILE A 98 -6.70 -12.37 -7.53
C ILE A 98 -8.01 -11.58 -7.39
N ARG A 99 -9.16 -12.26 -7.38
CA ARG A 99 -10.47 -11.61 -7.27
C ARG A 99 -10.57 -10.77 -6.01
N THR A 100 -10.17 -11.31 -4.87
CA THR A 100 -10.20 -10.59 -3.59
C THR A 100 -9.30 -9.37 -3.63
N GLY A 101 -8.08 -9.50 -4.15
CA GLY A 101 -7.13 -8.40 -4.28
C GLY A 101 -7.65 -7.29 -5.19
N LEU A 102 -8.21 -7.63 -6.36
CA LEU A 102 -8.81 -6.63 -7.27
C LEU A 102 -9.95 -5.87 -6.61
N VAL A 103 -10.87 -6.57 -5.93
CA VAL A 103 -11.98 -5.93 -5.21
C VAL A 103 -11.48 -4.95 -4.16
N LEU A 104 -10.48 -5.35 -3.37
CA LEU A 104 -9.94 -4.49 -2.34
C LEU A 104 -9.11 -3.34 -2.91
N THR A 105 -8.42 -3.54 -4.04
CA THR A 105 -7.75 -2.46 -4.77
C THR A 105 -8.75 -1.41 -5.26
N VAL A 106 -9.87 -1.82 -5.86
CA VAL A 106 -10.93 -0.88 -6.25
C VAL A 106 -11.51 -0.18 -5.02
N SER A 107 -11.69 -0.89 -3.92
CA SER A 107 -12.23 -0.30 -2.69
C SER A 107 -11.31 0.79 -2.11
N VAL A 108 -9.98 0.61 -2.12
CA VAL A 108 -9.06 1.66 -1.64
C VAL A 108 -9.06 2.88 -2.57
N ILE A 109 -9.18 2.68 -3.88
CA ILE A 109 -9.30 3.79 -4.83
C ILE A 109 -10.55 4.62 -4.52
N VAL A 110 -11.70 3.96 -4.34
CA VAL A 110 -12.97 4.65 -4.07
C VAL A 110 -12.97 5.36 -2.71
N ILE A 111 -12.44 4.73 -1.67
CA ILE A 111 -12.33 5.33 -0.33
C ILE A 111 -11.30 6.46 -0.32
N GLY A 112 -10.17 6.26 -0.98
CA GLY A 112 -9.06 7.20 -0.99
C GLY A 112 -9.25 8.41 -1.93
N ALA A 113 -10.05 8.28 -2.99
CA ALA A 113 -10.26 9.36 -3.95
C ALA A 113 -10.74 10.68 -3.29
N PRO A 114 -11.81 10.70 -2.47
CA PRO A 114 -12.23 11.93 -1.78
C PRO A 114 -11.16 12.45 -0.80
N LEU A 115 -10.40 11.55 -0.17
CA LEU A 115 -9.31 11.93 0.72
C LEU A 115 -8.20 12.63 -0.06
N SER A 116 -7.85 12.12 -1.25
CA SER A 116 -6.87 12.75 -2.12
C SER A 116 -7.31 14.13 -2.63
N LEU A 117 -8.57 14.27 -3.01
CA LEU A 117 -9.10 15.58 -3.41
C LEU A 117 -9.04 16.58 -2.27
N LEU A 118 -9.35 16.15 -1.06
CA LEU A 118 -9.27 17.01 0.13
C LEU A 118 -7.82 17.40 0.44
N ALA A 119 -6.88 16.48 0.33
CA ALA A 119 -5.44 16.75 0.54
C ALA A 119 -4.86 17.69 -0.51
N ASN A 120 -5.38 17.64 -1.75
CA ASN A 120 -4.91 18.44 -2.88
C ASN A 120 -5.83 19.62 -3.24
N LYS A 121 -6.73 20.03 -2.35
CA LYS A 121 -7.70 21.11 -2.61
C LYS A 121 -7.06 22.45 -3.01
N ASN A 122 -5.82 22.70 -2.54
CA ASN A 122 -5.05 23.91 -2.81
C ASN A 122 -3.92 23.68 -3.82
N ALA A 123 -3.88 22.53 -4.51
CA ALA A 123 -2.85 22.25 -5.51
C ALA A 123 -3.01 23.19 -6.71
N ASP A 124 -1.90 23.78 -7.15
CA ASP A 124 -1.87 24.64 -8.33
C ASP A 124 -1.77 23.79 -9.60
N PRO A 125 -2.69 23.94 -10.56
CA PRO A 125 -2.61 23.26 -11.84
C PRO A 125 -1.33 23.52 -12.61
N VAL A 126 -0.73 24.70 -12.47
CA VAL A 126 0.50 25.09 -13.16
C VAL A 126 1.70 24.31 -12.64
N GLU A 127 1.71 23.98 -11.34
CA GLU A 127 2.80 23.26 -10.69
C GLU A 127 2.64 21.72 -10.74
N TYR A 128 1.47 21.23 -11.17
CA TYR A 128 1.23 19.79 -11.19
C TYR A 128 1.99 19.11 -12.34
N PRO A 129 2.81 18.09 -12.07
CA PRO A 129 3.69 17.47 -13.06
C PRO A 129 2.93 16.49 -13.98
N PHE A 130 1.97 16.98 -14.77
CA PHE A 130 1.23 16.12 -15.71
C PHE A 130 2.15 15.37 -16.66
N GLY A 131 1.91 14.06 -16.84
CA GLY A 131 2.56 13.26 -17.85
C GLY A 131 2.72 11.79 -17.49
N TRP A 132 3.23 11.02 -18.44
CA TRP A 132 3.44 9.57 -18.30
C TRP A 132 4.44 9.20 -17.18
N GLU A 133 5.31 10.14 -16.79
CA GLU A 133 6.31 9.99 -15.74
C GLU A 133 5.69 9.70 -14.35
N LEU A 134 4.42 10.02 -14.20
CA LEU A 134 3.66 9.70 -13.00
C LEU A 134 3.41 8.19 -12.83
N ILE A 135 3.35 7.42 -13.93
CA ILE A 135 3.16 5.97 -13.87
C ILE A 135 4.35 5.28 -13.19
N PRO A 136 5.61 5.44 -13.69
CA PRO A 136 6.75 4.83 -13.03
C PRO A 136 7.02 5.42 -11.64
N ALA A 137 6.66 6.68 -11.38
CA ALA A 137 6.73 7.27 -10.04
C ALA A 137 5.76 6.58 -9.06
N SER A 138 4.52 6.31 -9.48
CA SER A 138 3.55 5.52 -8.70
C SER A 138 4.05 4.09 -8.46
N LEU A 139 4.72 3.49 -9.46
CA LEU A 139 5.33 2.17 -9.29
C LEU A 139 6.46 2.18 -8.25
N LYS A 140 7.29 3.23 -8.25
CA LYS A 140 8.30 3.45 -7.20
C LYS A 140 7.64 3.49 -5.82
N ALA A 141 6.61 4.32 -5.65
CA ALA A 141 5.89 4.44 -4.37
C ALA A 141 5.36 3.06 -3.93
N GLY A 142 4.60 2.38 -4.78
CA GLY A 142 4.05 1.06 -4.48
C GLY A 142 5.09 0.03 -4.08
N ILE A 143 6.27 -0.01 -4.70
CA ILE A 143 7.31 -1.00 -4.38
C ILE A 143 8.12 -0.57 -3.14
N VAL A 144 8.70 0.63 -3.19
CA VAL A 144 9.69 1.06 -2.18
C VAL A 144 9.04 1.29 -0.83
N GLU A 145 7.89 1.98 -0.83
CA GLU A 145 7.21 2.33 0.41
C GLU A 145 6.53 1.12 1.05
N GLU A 146 5.99 0.18 0.26
CA GLU A 146 5.39 -1.03 0.82
C GLU A 146 6.44 -1.99 1.40
N ILE A 147 7.62 -2.09 0.80
CA ILE A 147 8.72 -2.87 1.37
C ILE A 147 9.14 -2.28 2.73
N ILE A 148 9.30 -0.96 2.83
CA ILE A 148 9.70 -0.31 4.09
C ILE A 148 8.56 -0.30 5.11
N SER A 149 7.36 0.10 4.71
CA SER A 149 6.27 0.32 5.66
C SER A 149 5.55 -0.97 6.05
N ARG A 150 5.39 -1.94 5.14
CA ARG A 150 4.65 -3.18 5.41
C ARG A 150 5.57 -4.34 5.69
N LEU A 151 6.48 -4.65 4.76
CA LEU A 151 7.35 -5.79 4.99
C LEU A 151 8.30 -5.56 6.17
N PHE A 152 8.82 -4.34 6.37
CA PHE A 152 9.69 -4.05 7.52
C PHE A 152 8.90 -3.59 8.75
N LEU A 153 8.26 -2.40 8.75
CA LEU A 153 7.71 -1.82 9.98
C LEU A 153 6.56 -2.67 10.55
N VAL A 154 5.59 -3.11 9.74
CA VAL A 154 4.51 -3.97 10.26
C VAL A 154 5.07 -5.28 10.77
N SER A 155 5.99 -5.94 10.04
CA SER A 155 6.58 -7.20 10.51
C SER A 155 7.41 -7.02 11.77
N LEU A 156 8.14 -5.91 11.90
CA LEU A 156 8.89 -5.56 13.10
C LEU A 156 7.97 -5.41 14.31
N PHE A 157 6.91 -4.61 14.19
CA PHE A 157 5.99 -4.38 15.31
C PHE A 157 5.19 -5.63 15.68
N VAL A 158 4.79 -6.44 14.69
CA VAL A 158 4.12 -7.72 14.96
C VAL A 158 5.09 -8.70 15.62
N TRP A 159 6.33 -8.76 15.17
CA TRP A 159 7.37 -9.59 15.78
C TRP A 159 7.66 -9.19 17.22
N LEU A 160 7.86 -7.89 17.50
CA LEU A 160 8.05 -7.36 18.85
C LEU A 160 6.83 -7.62 19.75
N GLY A 161 5.63 -7.30 19.27
CA GLY A 161 4.39 -7.54 20.03
C GLY A 161 4.09 -9.01 20.27
N GLY A 162 4.58 -9.88 19.39
CA GLY A 162 4.50 -11.33 19.51
C GLY A 162 5.26 -11.90 20.70
N PHE A 163 6.27 -11.21 21.25
CA PHE A 163 6.92 -11.63 22.48
C PHE A 163 6.02 -11.51 23.70
N PHE A 164 5.05 -10.60 23.68
CA PHE A 164 4.18 -10.31 24.81
C PHE A 164 2.80 -10.96 24.70
N LYS A 165 2.31 -11.19 23.49
CA LYS A 165 0.95 -11.70 23.27
C LYS A 165 0.91 -12.71 22.13
N GLN A 166 0.89 -14.01 22.48
CA GLN A 166 0.74 -15.13 21.56
C GLN A 166 -0.58 -15.87 21.81
N ASP A 167 -1.07 -16.56 20.79
CA ASP A 167 -2.12 -17.57 20.91
C ASP A 167 -1.55 -18.93 21.32
N GLU A 168 -2.40 -19.94 21.40
CA GLU A 168 -2.04 -21.30 21.83
C GLU A 168 -1.07 -21.98 20.85
N GLU A 169 -1.07 -21.56 19.56
CA GLU A 169 -0.18 -22.05 18.52
C GLU A 169 1.16 -21.27 18.45
N GLY A 170 1.39 -20.33 19.37
CA GLY A 170 2.62 -19.51 19.42
C GLY A 170 2.66 -18.42 18.33
N ARG A 171 1.51 -18.03 17.76
CA ARG A 171 1.40 -16.92 16.81
C ARG A 171 1.06 -15.63 17.55
N PRO A 172 1.46 -14.47 17.04
CA PRO A 172 1.01 -13.19 17.59
C PRO A 172 -0.53 -13.11 17.60
N LYS A 173 -1.12 -12.66 18.70
CA LYS A 173 -2.59 -12.47 18.77
C LYS A 173 -3.07 -11.45 17.75
N ARG A 174 -4.31 -11.58 17.30
CA ARG A 174 -4.93 -10.69 16.31
C ARG A 174 -4.85 -9.20 16.70
N SER A 175 -4.93 -8.88 17.99
CA SER A 175 -4.78 -7.51 18.49
C SER A 175 -3.38 -6.94 18.26
N VAL A 176 -2.34 -7.77 18.23
CA VAL A 176 -0.97 -7.36 17.92
C VAL A 176 -0.87 -6.89 16.47
N TYR A 177 -1.45 -7.63 15.52
CA TYR A 177 -1.46 -7.21 14.11
C TYR A 177 -2.16 -5.86 13.93
N TRP A 178 -3.35 -5.68 14.52
CA TRP A 178 -4.08 -4.42 14.39
C TRP A 178 -3.31 -3.23 14.96
N LEU A 179 -2.71 -3.39 16.14
CA LEU A 179 -1.90 -2.33 16.75
C LEU A 179 -0.65 -2.04 15.91
N SER A 180 0.01 -3.07 15.40
CA SER A 180 1.20 -2.94 14.56
C SER A 180 0.90 -2.22 13.23
N ILE A 181 -0.22 -2.56 12.59
CA ILE A 181 -0.70 -1.89 11.39
C ILE A 181 -1.00 -0.42 11.67
N LEU A 182 -1.66 -0.12 12.79
CA LEU A 182 -1.95 1.25 13.20
C LEU A 182 -0.68 2.07 13.43
N LEU A 183 0.29 1.53 14.17
CA LEU A 183 1.56 2.22 14.43
C LEU A 183 2.35 2.46 13.14
N ALA A 184 2.46 1.46 12.27
CA ALA A 184 3.12 1.62 10.97
C ALA A 184 2.39 2.63 10.08
N ALA A 185 1.06 2.67 10.11
CA ALA A 185 0.25 3.62 9.38
C ALA A 185 0.45 5.07 9.86
N LEU A 186 0.56 5.28 11.17
CA LEU A 186 0.84 6.61 11.73
C LEU A 186 2.24 7.10 11.34
N LEU A 187 3.25 6.21 11.36
CA LEU A 187 4.59 6.55 10.89
C LEU A 187 4.61 6.84 9.38
N PHE A 188 3.85 6.09 8.60
CA PHE A 188 3.68 6.33 7.18
C PHE A 188 3.05 7.70 6.91
N GLY A 189 1.98 8.06 7.62
CA GLY A 189 1.37 9.38 7.53
C GLY A 189 2.31 10.50 7.96
N TRP A 190 3.07 10.28 9.04
CA TRP A 190 4.08 11.24 9.50
C TRP A 190 5.16 11.50 8.43
N ALA A 191 5.67 10.46 7.78
CA ALA A 191 6.67 10.58 6.73
C ALA A 191 6.20 11.43 5.52
N HIS A 192 4.88 11.53 5.30
CA HIS A 192 4.31 12.35 4.23
C HIS A 192 4.15 13.83 4.60
N VAL A 193 4.32 14.19 5.86
CA VAL A 193 4.27 15.59 6.32
C VAL A 193 5.45 16.38 5.77
N ASP A 194 6.64 15.77 5.71
CA ASP A 194 7.87 16.41 5.20
C ASP A 194 7.75 16.90 3.76
N ALA A 195 6.97 16.24 2.93
CA ALA A 195 6.74 16.64 1.54
C ALA A 195 6.09 18.04 1.41
N ARG A 196 5.55 18.58 2.50
CA ARG A 196 4.91 19.90 2.57
C ARG A 196 5.58 20.87 3.55
N LEU A 197 6.61 20.43 4.28
CA LEU A 197 7.43 21.30 5.13
C LEU A 197 8.21 22.28 4.25
N GLY A 198 7.82 23.50 4.23
CA GLY A 198 8.43 24.54 3.40
C GLY A 198 7.47 25.21 2.43
N HIS A 199 6.24 24.73 2.32
CA HIS A 199 5.22 25.47 1.60
C HIS A 199 4.80 26.72 2.43
N PRO A 200 5.05 27.96 1.94
CA PRO A 200 4.92 29.17 2.77
C PRO A 200 3.50 29.46 3.25
N THR A 201 2.50 28.84 2.65
CA THR A 201 1.07 29.02 2.98
C THR A 201 0.47 27.83 3.74
N ALA A 202 1.25 26.77 4.03
CA ALA A 202 0.73 25.60 4.71
C ALA A 202 0.47 25.91 6.19
N THR A 203 -0.70 25.54 6.67
CA THR A 203 -1.14 25.68 8.05
C THR A 203 -0.92 24.39 8.84
N PHE A 204 -0.99 24.44 10.17
CA PHE A 204 -1.00 23.25 11.02
C PHE A 204 -2.08 22.24 10.59
N TRP A 205 -3.25 22.71 10.17
CA TRP A 205 -4.34 21.86 9.72
C TRP A 205 -4.05 21.14 8.41
N ASP A 206 -3.29 21.74 7.50
CA ASP A 206 -2.88 21.09 6.26
C ASP A 206 -1.93 19.94 6.56
N TYR A 207 -0.96 20.12 7.46
CA TYR A 207 -0.07 19.04 7.91
C TYR A 207 -0.81 17.92 8.62
N PHE A 208 -1.69 18.28 9.57
CA PHE A 208 -2.51 17.32 10.28
C PHE A 208 -3.39 16.51 9.32
N LEU A 209 -4.03 17.18 8.37
CA LEU A 209 -4.89 16.56 7.39
C LEU A 209 -4.12 15.56 6.52
N ILE A 210 -2.95 15.95 5.99
CA ILE A 210 -2.12 15.05 5.18
C ILE A 210 -1.70 13.84 6.00
N MET A 211 -1.21 14.04 7.23
CA MET A 211 -0.83 12.94 8.11
C MET A 211 -2.01 12.00 8.35
N ALA A 212 -3.18 12.52 8.68
CA ALA A 212 -4.37 11.71 8.96
C ALA A 212 -4.84 10.93 7.74
N LEU A 213 -4.95 11.57 6.57
CA LEU A 213 -5.43 10.95 5.34
C LEU A 213 -4.46 9.88 4.84
N THR A 214 -3.16 10.16 4.86
CA THR A 214 -2.13 9.17 4.48
C THR A 214 -2.05 8.02 5.48
N SER A 215 -2.29 8.29 6.79
CA SER A 215 -2.38 7.21 7.78
C SER A 215 -3.58 6.29 7.53
N ILE A 216 -4.73 6.82 7.10
CA ILE A 216 -5.90 5.99 6.74
C ILE A 216 -5.55 5.05 5.58
N LEU A 217 -4.92 5.56 4.52
CA LEU A 217 -4.45 4.75 3.40
C LEU A 217 -3.38 3.74 3.85
N GLY A 218 -2.44 4.20 4.66
CA GLY A 218 -1.41 3.38 5.27
C GLY A 218 -1.98 2.21 6.09
N PHE A 219 -3.04 2.45 6.85
CA PHE A 219 -3.75 1.42 7.59
C PHE A 219 -4.41 0.40 6.65
N TYR A 220 -5.03 0.86 5.56
CA TYR A 220 -5.65 -0.01 4.58
C TYR A 220 -4.61 -0.92 3.88
N PHE A 221 -3.49 -0.38 3.42
CA PHE A 221 -2.43 -1.18 2.81
C PHE A 221 -1.78 -2.15 3.81
N GLY A 222 -1.62 -1.75 5.08
CA GLY A 222 -1.17 -2.65 6.15
C GLY A 222 -2.14 -3.81 6.40
N TRP A 223 -3.45 -3.56 6.33
CA TRP A 223 -4.46 -4.60 6.40
C TRP A 223 -4.41 -5.53 5.17
N LEU A 224 -4.27 -4.99 3.95
CA LEU A 224 -4.06 -5.80 2.73
C LEU A 224 -2.83 -6.70 2.85
N PHE A 225 -1.71 -6.16 3.31
CA PHE A 225 -0.50 -6.92 3.57
C PHE A 225 -0.76 -8.10 4.52
N TRP A 226 -1.49 -7.86 5.60
CA TRP A 226 -1.81 -8.92 6.56
C TRP A 226 -2.71 -10.02 6.02
N ILE A 227 -3.66 -9.69 5.14
CA ILE A 227 -4.64 -10.68 4.66
C ILE A 227 -4.27 -11.33 3.33
N LEU A 228 -3.59 -10.62 2.43
CA LEU A 228 -3.28 -11.08 1.06
C LEU A 228 -1.80 -11.12 0.74
N GLY A 229 -0.94 -10.49 1.54
CA GLY A 229 0.50 -10.43 1.32
C GLY A 229 0.99 -9.14 0.69
N LEU A 230 2.32 -9.05 0.56
CA LEU A 230 3.03 -7.87 0.08
C LEU A 230 2.65 -7.50 -1.36
N GLU A 231 2.43 -8.49 -2.20
CA GLU A 231 2.14 -8.27 -3.62
C GLU A 231 0.86 -7.44 -3.80
N TRP A 232 -0.20 -7.73 -3.04
CA TRP A 232 -1.42 -6.95 -3.13
C TRP A 232 -1.32 -5.59 -2.46
N ALA A 233 -0.50 -5.43 -1.44
CA ALA A 233 -0.21 -4.10 -0.90
C ALA A 233 0.48 -3.22 -1.96
N ILE A 234 1.50 -3.75 -2.66
CA ILE A 234 2.22 -3.08 -3.75
C ILE A 234 1.27 -2.73 -4.91
N ILE A 235 0.49 -3.72 -5.38
CA ILE A 235 -0.43 -3.52 -6.52
C ILE A 235 -1.50 -2.48 -6.18
N ALA A 236 -2.08 -2.54 -4.98
CA ALA A 236 -3.12 -1.62 -4.55
C ALA A 236 -2.60 -0.19 -4.38
N HIS A 237 -1.41 -0.02 -3.81
CA HIS A 237 -0.76 1.29 -3.67
C HIS A 237 -0.42 1.88 -5.04
N PHE A 238 0.27 1.12 -5.90
CA PHE A 238 0.55 1.54 -7.27
C PHE A 238 -0.71 1.96 -8.03
N ALA A 239 -1.76 1.12 -8.00
CA ALA A 239 -3.00 1.39 -8.72
C ALA A 239 -3.72 2.63 -8.18
N TYR A 240 -3.69 2.83 -6.86
CA TYR A 240 -4.25 4.00 -6.21
C TYR A 240 -3.52 5.28 -6.65
N ASP A 241 -2.20 5.31 -6.52
CA ASP A 241 -1.39 6.48 -6.89
C ASP A 241 -1.49 6.80 -8.38
N ALA A 242 -1.42 5.79 -9.25
CA ALA A 242 -1.57 5.97 -10.68
C ALA A 242 -2.96 6.53 -11.03
N PHE A 243 -4.03 6.01 -10.41
CA PHE A 243 -5.38 6.53 -10.61
C PHE A 243 -5.52 7.98 -10.13
N VAL A 244 -5.04 8.28 -8.93
CA VAL A 244 -5.11 9.63 -8.36
C VAL A 244 -4.33 10.61 -9.21
N SER A 245 -3.09 10.28 -9.57
CA SER A 245 -2.19 11.19 -10.27
C SER A 245 -2.57 11.39 -11.74
N MET A 246 -3.01 10.34 -12.43
CA MET A 246 -3.26 10.36 -13.87
C MET A 246 -4.71 10.69 -14.26
N ILE A 247 -5.65 10.44 -13.34
CA ILE A 247 -7.07 10.58 -13.66
C ILE A 247 -7.76 11.55 -12.71
N LEU A 248 -7.72 11.29 -11.39
CA LEU A 248 -8.53 12.02 -10.43
C LEU A 248 -8.14 13.49 -10.33
N ILE A 249 -6.86 13.79 -10.06
CA ILE A 249 -6.37 15.17 -9.91
C ILE A 249 -6.49 15.94 -11.22
N PRO A 250 -6.09 15.44 -12.40
CA PRO A 250 -6.31 16.10 -13.67
C PRO A 250 -7.78 16.46 -13.93
N VAL A 251 -8.69 15.51 -13.72
CA VAL A 251 -10.14 15.75 -13.91
C VAL A 251 -10.67 16.80 -12.94
N TYR A 252 -10.21 16.77 -11.68
CA TYR A 252 -10.57 17.77 -10.67
C TYR A 252 -10.06 19.17 -11.05
N MET A 253 -8.81 19.28 -11.52
CA MET A 253 -8.19 20.54 -11.93
C MET A 253 -8.83 21.18 -13.16
N LEU A 254 -9.39 20.39 -14.05
CA LEU A 254 -10.17 20.89 -15.19
C LEU A 254 -11.44 21.64 -14.76
N LYS A 255 -11.87 21.52 -13.49
CA LYS A 255 -13.10 22.13 -12.94
C LYS A 255 -14.35 21.85 -13.78
N ASN A 256 -14.36 20.72 -14.50
CA ASN A 256 -15.47 20.33 -15.35
C ASN A 256 -16.48 19.50 -14.52
N PRO A 257 -17.67 20.03 -14.20
CA PRO A 257 -18.63 19.34 -13.34
C PRO A 257 -19.16 18.05 -13.97
N ILE A 258 -19.26 17.99 -15.31
CA ILE A 258 -19.72 16.79 -16.03
C ILE A 258 -18.67 15.67 -15.89
N ALA A 259 -17.39 15.98 -16.11
CA ALA A 259 -16.32 15.00 -15.96
C ALA A 259 -16.22 14.47 -14.52
N LEU A 260 -16.36 15.35 -13.51
CA LEU A 260 -16.38 14.96 -12.10
C LEU A 260 -17.62 14.10 -11.77
N ALA A 261 -18.79 14.44 -12.28
CA ALA A 261 -20.01 13.65 -12.09
C ALA A 261 -19.87 12.25 -12.71
N ILE A 262 -19.36 12.15 -13.94
CA ILE A 262 -19.12 10.86 -14.62
C ILE A 262 -18.12 10.03 -13.80
N LEU A 263 -17.01 10.62 -13.37
CA LEU A 263 -16.00 9.92 -12.57
C LEU A 263 -16.57 9.40 -11.24
N THR A 264 -17.38 10.22 -10.56
CA THR A 264 -18.05 9.84 -9.30
C THR A 264 -19.01 8.67 -9.52
N ILE A 265 -19.81 8.70 -10.60
CA ILE A 265 -20.72 7.60 -10.95
C ILE A 265 -19.93 6.32 -11.26
N LEU A 266 -18.86 6.41 -12.04
CA LEU A 266 -18.02 5.24 -12.36
C LEU A 266 -17.37 4.64 -11.11
N LEU A 267 -16.88 5.46 -10.20
CA LEU A 267 -16.33 5.01 -8.92
C LEU A 267 -17.40 4.32 -8.07
N PHE A 268 -18.60 4.90 -7.97
CA PHE A 268 -19.71 4.31 -7.23
C PHE A 268 -20.14 2.96 -7.83
N LEU A 269 -20.31 2.87 -9.15
CA LEU A 269 -20.63 1.61 -9.83
C LEU A 269 -19.55 0.56 -9.62
N SER A 270 -18.28 0.95 -9.70
CA SER A 270 -17.14 0.06 -9.44
C SER A 270 -17.15 -0.46 -8.00
N LEU A 271 -17.49 0.37 -7.02
CA LEU A 271 -17.66 -0.05 -5.63
C LEU A 271 -18.79 -1.06 -5.47
N VAL A 272 -19.97 -0.78 -6.06
CA VAL A 272 -21.12 -1.69 -5.99
C VAL A 272 -20.80 -3.03 -6.61
N LEU A 273 -20.16 -3.05 -7.79
CA LEU A 273 -19.73 -4.28 -8.45
C LEU A 273 -18.70 -5.04 -7.61
N SER A 274 -17.73 -4.34 -7.05
CA SER A 274 -16.70 -4.92 -6.18
C SER A 274 -17.31 -5.56 -4.93
N LEU A 275 -18.24 -4.87 -4.27
CA LEU A 275 -18.95 -5.41 -3.10
C LEU A 275 -19.81 -6.64 -3.46
N ARG A 276 -20.47 -6.65 -4.62
CA ARG A 276 -21.20 -7.83 -5.11
C ARG A 276 -20.27 -9.00 -5.37
N MET A 277 -19.12 -8.77 -6.03
CA MET A 277 -18.12 -9.80 -6.28
C MET A 277 -17.55 -10.35 -4.96
N LEU A 278 -17.29 -9.48 -3.97
CA LEU A 278 -16.85 -9.89 -2.66
C LEU A 278 -17.91 -10.73 -1.95
N ALA A 279 -19.17 -10.30 -1.94
CA ALA A 279 -20.28 -11.05 -1.35
C ALA A 279 -20.43 -12.43 -2.00
N TYR A 280 -20.33 -12.52 -3.34
CA TYR A 280 -20.37 -13.80 -4.05
C TYR A 280 -19.20 -14.71 -3.67
N THR A 281 -17.99 -14.14 -3.50
CA THR A 281 -16.78 -14.92 -3.11
C THR A 281 -16.87 -15.41 -1.66
N LEU A 282 -17.65 -14.74 -0.81
CA LEU A 282 -17.86 -15.12 0.59
C LEU A 282 -18.93 -16.19 0.77
N GLN A 283 -19.82 -16.35 -0.20
CA GLN A 283 -20.91 -17.35 -0.17
C GLN A 283 -20.49 -18.71 -0.77
N ASN A 284 -19.50 -18.71 -1.66
CA ASN A 284 -18.94 -19.88 -2.35
C ASN A 284 -17.46 -20.09 -1.97
#